data_65a03882ea63a01c2033745cfb656c6a
#
_entry.id   65a03882ea63a01c2033745cfb656c6a
#
_cell.length_a   1.000
_cell.length_b   1.000
_cell.length_c   1.000
_cell.angle_alpha   90.00
_cell.angle_beta   90.00
_cell.angle_gamma   90.00
#
_symmetry.space_group_name_H-M   'P 1'
#
loop_
_entity.id
_entity.type
_entity.pdbx_description
1 polymer ?
#
loop_
_entity_poly.entity_id
_entity_poly.type
_entity_poly.pdbx_seq_one_letter_code
_entity_poly.pdbx_strand_id
1 'polypeptide(L)'
;MTLNPVFTLQSSSLSWHKQPVLNVLDLHIHAGEKIAILGKSGAGKTTLLHSLHQQAPESTALCGQTLGLVSSLSVFHNIYMGQLDKHHFLYNLANLIHPFKQQIKTIKPLAENLGLSDCLFKGAASLSGGQQQRVALGRALFQNKTVFLGDEPVSAVDEIQSETLLEFIMSAHQTVILALHSIDLALRFCDRIIGLKNGEIELDCPTRETSAEQLRALYLD
;
A
#
# COMPACT_ATOMS: atom_id res chain seq x y z
N MET A 1 -7.76 -26.81 -9.59
CA MET A 1 -6.42 -26.27 -9.86
C MET A 1 -5.96 -25.55 -8.59
N THR A 2 -5.02 -26.13 -7.86
CA THR A 2 -4.39 -25.44 -6.72
C THR A 2 -3.51 -24.33 -7.29
N LEU A 3 -3.97 -23.09 -7.19
CA LEU A 3 -3.16 -21.92 -7.53
C LEU A 3 -1.97 -21.87 -6.58
N ASN A 4 -0.77 -21.82 -7.11
CA ASN A 4 0.43 -21.60 -6.28
C ASN A 4 0.29 -20.24 -5.56
N PRO A 5 0.59 -20.18 -4.27
CA PRO A 5 0.54 -18.92 -3.53
C PRO A 5 1.58 -17.92 -4.07
N VAL A 6 1.22 -16.64 -4.08
CA VAL A 6 2.15 -15.54 -4.41
C VAL A 6 3.11 -15.30 -3.26
N PHE A 7 2.63 -15.47 -2.02
CA PHE A 7 3.44 -15.40 -0.81
C PHE A 7 3.18 -16.61 0.07
N THR A 8 4.25 -17.08 0.71
CA THR A 8 4.20 -18.14 1.72
C THR A 8 5.08 -17.75 2.90
N LEU A 9 4.51 -17.74 4.09
CA LEU A 9 5.19 -17.61 5.36
C LEU A 9 4.89 -18.86 6.17
N GLN A 10 5.92 -19.64 6.53
CA GLN A 10 5.78 -20.88 7.30
C GLN A 10 6.70 -20.83 8.53
N SER A 11 6.11 -21.01 9.71
CA SER A 11 6.82 -20.99 10.99
C SER A 11 7.84 -19.84 11.11
N SER A 12 7.41 -18.67 10.63
CA SER A 12 8.29 -17.50 10.48
C SER A 12 8.15 -16.59 11.69
N SER A 13 9.28 -16.21 12.29
CA SER A 13 9.34 -15.10 13.24
C SER A 13 9.79 -13.85 12.49
N LEU A 14 8.89 -12.89 12.35
CA LEU A 14 9.17 -11.64 11.66
C LEU A 14 9.67 -10.60 12.66
N SER A 15 10.78 -9.95 12.31
CA SER A 15 11.45 -8.98 13.17
C SER A 15 11.43 -7.59 12.56
N TRP A 16 11.31 -6.57 13.42
CA TRP A 16 11.51 -5.17 13.08
C TRP A 16 12.70 -4.63 13.87
N HIS A 17 13.71 -4.10 13.20
CA HIS A 17 14.97 -3.67 13.82
C HIS A 17 15.60 -4.73 14.76
N LYS A 18 15.61 -6.01 14.32
CA LYS A 18 16.15 -7.17 15.06
C LYS A 18 15.34 -7.58 16.30
N GLN A 19 14.21 -6.97 16.58
CA GLN A 19 13.30 -7.40 17.63
C GLN A 19 12.16 -8.23 17.03
N PRO A 20 11.86 -9.43 17.55
CA PRO A 20 10.73 -10.22 17.09
C PRO A 20 9.43 -9.47 17.38
N VAL A 21 8.58 -9.33 16.36
CA VAL A 21 7.34 -8.55 16.44
C VAL A 21 6.13 -9.42 16.15
N LEU A 22 6.28 -10.37 15.21
CA LEU A 22 5.16 -11.19 14.74
C LEU A 22 5.62 -12.62 14.51
N ASN A 23 4.89 -13.56 15.10
CA ASN A 23 5.05 -14.99 14.86
C ASN A 23 3.95 -15.45 13.89
N VAL A 24 4.35 -15.93 12.73
CA VAL A 24 3.46 -16.44 11.69
C VAL A 24 3.65 -17.96 11.63
N LEU A 25 2.61 -18.72 12.01
CA LEU A 25 2.65 -20.17 11.95
C LEU A 25 2.53 -20.66 10.51
N ASP A 26 1.51 -20.17 9.80
CA ASP A 26 1.26 -20.53 8.41
C ASP A 26 0.40 -19.45 7.74
N LEU A 27 0.89 -18.87 6.65
CA LEU A 27 0.15 -17.88 5.87
C LEU A 27 0.45 -18.06 4.39
N HIS A 28 -0.61 -18.33 3.63
CA HIS A 28 -0.57 -18.41 2.17
C HIS A 28 -1.45 -17.33 1.56
N ILE A 29 -0.90 -16.55 0.64
CA ILE A 29 -1.62 -15.53 -0.09
C ILE A 29 -1.59 -15.86 -1.58
N HIS A 30 -2.76 -15.91 -2.19
CA HIS A 30 -2.93 -16.27 -3.60
C HIS A 30 -3.13 -15.05 -4.49
N ALA A 31 -2.84 -15.22 -5.77
CA ALA A 31 -3.09 -14.18 -6.75
C ALA A 31 -4.60 -13.89 -6.86
N GLY A 32 -4.95 -12.60 -6.92
CA GLY A 32 -6.34 -12.15 -7.01
C GLY A 32 -7.00 -11.84 -5.67
N GLU A 33 -6.39 -12.18 -4.53
CA GLU A 33 -6.96 -11.86 -3.21
C GLU A 33 -6.89 -10.37 -2.91
N LYS A 34 -7.95 -9.85 -2.28
CA LYS A 34 -8.04 -8.51 -1.68
C LYS A 34 -8.10 -8.68 -0.17
N ILE A 35 -6.99 -8.39 0.51
CA ILE A 35 -6.80 -8.71 1.92
C ILE A 35 -6.71 -7.44 2.76
N ALA A 36 -7.46 -7.38 3.86
CA ALA A 36 -7.25 -6.41 4.92
C ALA A 36 -6.49 -7.03 6.09
N ILE A 37 -5.46 -6.33 6.57
CA ILE A 37 -4.77 -6.64 7.82
C ILE A 37 -5.29 -5.68 8.88
N LEU A 38 -5.91 -6.22 9.92
CA LEU A 38 -6.48 -5.47 11.04
C LEU A 38 -5.74 -5.78 12.34
N GLY A 39 -5.79 -4.86 13.29
CA GLY A 39 -5.21 -5.00 14.63
C GLY A 39 -4.73 -3.68 15.21
N LYS A 40 -4.47 -3.65 16.52
CA LYS A 40 -3.96 -2.47 17.24
C LYS A 40 -2.67 -1.93 16.61
N SER A 41 -2.34 -0.68 16.93
CA SER A 41 -1.00 -0.14 16.65
C SER A 41 0.06 -1.02 17.34
N GLY A 42 1.13 -1.34 16.64
CA GLY A 42 2.17 -2.24 17.16
C GLY A 42 1.89 -3.74 17.01
N ALA A 43 0.73 -4.17 16.51
CA ALA A 43 0.40 -5.60 16.35
C ALA A 43 1.23 -6.32 15.27
N GLY A 44 2.05 -5.60 14.47
CA GLY A 44 2.92 -6.21 13.47
C GLY A 44 2.47 -6.03 12.01
N LYS A 45 1.43 -5.22 11.73
CA LYS A 45 0.91 -4.98 10.37
C LYS A 45 1.99 -4.51 9.39
N THR A 46 2.71 -3.46 9.75
CA THR A 46 3.84 -2.92 8.96
C THR A 46 4.94 -3.97 8.74
N THR A 47 5.27 -4.73 9.78
CA THR A 47 6.29 -5.80 9.72
C THR A 47 5.87 -6.89 8.73
N LEU A 48 4.60 -7.30 8.76
CA LEU A 48 4.06 -8.28 7.81
C LEU A 48 4.14 -7.76 6.37
N LEU A 49 3.66 -6.53 6.11
CA LEU A 49 3.73 -5.93 4.76
C LEU A 49 5.17 -5.83 4.23
N HIS A 50 6.12 -5.40 5.08
CA HIS A 50 7.53 -5.35 4.69
C HIS A 50 8.12 -6.73 4.40
N SER A 51 7.76 -7.75 5.18
CA SER A 51 8.21 -9.12 4.95
C SER A 51 7.69 -9.67 3.62
N LEU A 52 6.43 -9.42 3.29
CA LEU A 52 5.86 -9.79 1.99
C LEU A 52 6.57 -9.05 0.85
N HIS A 53 6.83 -7.75 1.00
CA HIS A 53 7.57 -6.99 -0.01
C HIS A 53 8.99 -7.54 -0.23
N GLN A 54 9.69 -7.92 0.84
CA GLN A 54 11.04 -8.49 0.74
C GLN A 54 11.08 -9.83 0.01
N GLN A 55 10.01 -10.63 0.07
CA GLN A 55 9.93 -11.89 -0.68
C GLN A 55 9.82 -11.69 -2.20
N ALA A 56 9.16 -10.62 -2.64
CA ALA A 56 8.87 -10.40 -4.06
C ALA A 56 8.91 -8.90 -4.45
N PRO A 57 10.05 -8.21 -4.28
CA PRO A 57 10.15 -6.77 -4.52
C PRO A 57 9.88 -6.38 -5.97
N GLU A 58 10.18 -7.28 -6.91
CA GLU A 58 9.97 -7.03 -8.34
C GLU A 58 8.49 -7.06 -8.75
N SER A 59 7.64 -7.77 -8.03
CA SER A 59 6.21 -7.90 -8.31
C SER A 59 5.31 -7.04 -7.43
N THR A 60 5.87 -6.44 -6.37
CA THR A 60 5.11 -5.68 -5.37
C THR A 60 5.38 -4.18 -5.43
N ALA A 61 4.33 -3.37 -5.35
CA ALA A 61 4.39 -1.94 -5.05
C ALA A 61 4.06 -1.73 -3.57
N LEU A 62 4.96 -1.10 -2.83
CA LEU A 62 4.75 -0.81 -1.41
C LEU A 62 4.46 0.68 -1.20
N CYS A 63 3.29 0.97 -0.61
CA CYS A 63 2.96 2.28 -0.05
C CYS A 63 3.06 2.18 1.48
N GLY A 64 4.21 2.56 2.03
CA GLY A 64 4.47 2.47 3.46
C GLY A 64 3.97 3.69 4.24
N GLN A 65 3.91 3.57 5.56
CA GLN A 65 3.54 4.65 6.48
C GLN A 65 4.50 5.84 6.38
N THR A 66 5.80 5.58 6.22
CA THR A 66 6.79 6.62 5.93
C THR A 66 6.71 6.99 4.46
N LEU A 67 6.28 8.21 4.16
CA LEU A 67 6.02 8.65 2.78
C LEU A 67 7.27 8.68 1.90
N GLY A 68 8.45 8.93 2.47
CA GLY A 68 9.74 8.94 1.77
C GLY A 68 9.77 9.88 0.56
N LEU A 69 9.03 10.99 0.61
CA LEU A 69 9.02 11.98 -0.45
C LEU A 69 10.31 12.81 -0.44
N VAL A 70 10.77 13.15 -1.63
CA VAL A 70 11.83 14.15 -1.80
C VAL A 70 11.17 15.52 -1.78
N SER A 71 11.28 16.23 -0.67
CA SER A 71 10.57 17.49 -0.39
C SER A 71 10.90 18.61 -1.38
N SER A 72 12.14 18.65 -1.89
CA SER A 72 12.59 19.61 -2.89
C SER A 72 12.08 19.35 -4.31
N LEU A 73 11.57 18.15 -4.57
CA LEU A 73 11.03 17.76 -5.87
C LEU A 73 9.53 18.01 -5.96
N SER A 74 9.03 18.21 -7.17
CA SER A 74 7.59 18.38 -7.42
C SER A 74 6.82 17.08 -7.24
N VAL A 75 5.49 17.19 -7.17
CA VAL A 75 4.56 16.02 -7.21
C VAL A 75 4.87 15.13 -8.40
N PHE A 76 5.00 15.71 -9.59
CA PHE A 76 5.35 14.98 -10.80
C PHE A 76 6.60 14.13 -10.62
N HIS A 77 7.69 14.71 -10.14
CA HIS A 77 8.95 14.00 -9.96
C HIS A 77 8.87 12.91 -8.90
N ASN A 78 8.17 13.17 -7.78
CA ASN A 78 7.96 12.16 -6.74
C ASN A 78 7.17 10.97 -7.26
N ILE A 79 6.11 11.18 -8.07
CA ILE A 79 5.37 10.10 -8.71
C ILE A 79 6.25 9.36 -9.74
N TYR A 80 6.97 10.12 -10.58
CA TYR A 80 7.87 9.56 -11.60
C TYR A 80 8.94 8.64 -11.00
N MET A 81 9.39 8.91 -9.79
CA MET A 81 10.36 8.05 -9.07
C MET A 81 9.92 6.58 -8.97
N GLY A 82 8.61 6.30 -9.09
CA GLY A 82 8.09 4.92 -9.10
C GLY A 82 8.58 4.08 -10.29
N GLN A 83 9.12 4.69 -11.35
CA GLN A 83 9.60 3.99 -12.54
C GLN A 83 11.04 4.38 -12.94
N LEU A 84 11.88 4.82 -12.01
CA LEU A 84 13.27 5.15 -12.31
C LEU A 84 14.07 3.95 -12.86
N ASP A 85 13.74 2.77 -12.41
CA ASP A 85 14.33 1.49 -12.84
C ASP A 85 14.02 1.13 -14.30
N LYS A 86 12.95 1.68 -14.87
CA LYS A 86 12.53 1.42 -16.26
C LYS A 86 13.28 2.25 -17.30
N HIS A 87 14.08 3.24 -16.88
CA HIS A 87 14.75 4.16 -17.77
C HIS A 87 16.24 4.30 -17.44
N HIS A 88 17.07 4.56 -18.46
CA HIS A 88 18.49 4.82 -18.27
C HIS A 88 18.74 6.11 -17.49
N PHE A 89 19.85 6.16 -16.78
CA PHE A 89 20.26 7.30 -15.95
C PHE A 89 20.18 8.65 -16.68
N LEU A 90 20.71 8.75 -17.91
CA LEU A 90 20.68 10.01 -18.69
C LEU A 90 19.25 10.46 -19.02
N TYR A 91 18.33 9.51 -19.30
CA TYR A 91 16.93 9.83 -19.53
C TYR A 91 16.29 10.38 -18.24
N ASN A 92 16.54 9.73 -17.12
CA ASN A 92 16.01 10.16 -15.81
C ASN A 92 16.54 11.56 -15.44
N LEU A 93 17.83 11.83 -15.67
CA LEU A 93 18.45 13.12 -15.40
C LEU A 93 17.85 14.22 -16.29
N ALA A 94 17.67 13.96 -17.59
CA ALA A 94 17.04 14.90 -18.50
C ALA A 94 15.58 15.19 -18.11
N ASN A 95 14.81 14.15 -17.72
CA ASN A 95 13.42 14.30 -17.26
C ASN A 95 13.31 15.06 -15.92
N LEU A 96 14.34 14.97 -15.06
CA LEU A 96 14.41 15.75 -13.83
C LEU A 96 14.57 17.26 -14.10
N ILE A 97 15.39 17.62 -15.11
CA ILE A 97 15.61 19.02 -15.49
C ILE A 97 14.43 19.57 -16.30
N HIS A 98 13.94 18.77 -17.24
CA HIS A 98 12.83 19.14 -18.11
C HIS A 98 11.85 17.96 -18.27
N PRO A 99 10.70 17.98 -17.56
CA PRO A 99 9.72 16.90 -17.63
C PRO A 99 9.27 16.61 -19.06
N PHE A 100 9.46 15.37 -19.50
CA PHE A 100 9.10 14.96 -20.85
C PHE A 100 7.58 14.90 -21.02
N LYS A 101 7.08 15.44 -22.14
CA LYS A 101 5.65 15.46 -22.46
C LYS A 101 4.99 14.07 -22.36
N GLN A 102 5.71 13.02 -22.73
CA GLN A 102 5.23 11.65 -22.64
C GLN A 102 5.01 11.22 -21.18
N GLN A 103 5.95 11.53 -20.29
CA GLN A 103 5.83 11.21 -18.88
C GLN A 103 4.72 12.02 -18.19
N ILE A 104 4.59 13.29 -18.57
CA ILE A 104 3.48 14.13 -18.10
C ILE A 104 2.14 13.52 -18.55
N LYS A 105 2.02 13.08 -19.81
CA LYS A 105 0.80 12.47 -20.34
C LYS A 105 0.42 11.19 -19.59
N THR A 106 1.39 10.42 -19.11
CA THR A 106 1.15 9.19 -18.34
C THR A 106 0.80 9.47 -16.88
N ILE A 107 1.48 10.45 -16.25
CA ILE A 107 1.29 10.75 -14.83
C ILE A 107 0.04 11.62 -14.58
N LYS A 108 -0.32 12.48 -15.52
CA LYS A 108 -1.44 13.42 -15.35
C LYS A 108 -2.77 12.74 -15.00
N PRO A 109 -3.24 11.67 -15.68
CA PRO A 109 -4.47 10.97 -15.32
C PRO A 109 -4.41 10.35 -13.92
N LEU A 110 -3.25 9.81 -13.53
CA LEU A 110 -3.04 9.28 -12.18
C LEU A 110 -3.15 10.41 -11.13
N ALA A 111 -2.52 11.56 -11.39
CA ALA A 111 -2.61 12.72 -10.52
C ALA A 111 -4.04 13.28 -10.44
N GLU A 112 -4.82 13.21 -11.51
CA GLU A 112 -6.24 13.58 -11.55
C GLU A 112 -7.06 12.67 -10.62
N ASN A 113 -6.91 11.35 -10.72
CA ASN A 113 -7.59 10.38 -9.84
C ASN A 113 -7.21 10.54 -8.37
N LEU A 114 -6.02 11.06 -8.09
CA LEU A 114 -5.52 11.32 -6.74
C LEU A 114 -5.87 12.75 -6.23
N GLY A 115 -6.57 13.57 -7.04
CA GLY A 115 -6.88 14.96 -6.68
C GLY A 115 -5.64 15.85 -6.53
N LEU A 116 -4.63 15.63 -7.37
CA LEU A 116 -3.33 16.33 -7.35
C LEU A 116 -3.07 17.19 -8.59
N SER A 117 -4.06 17.34 -9.48
CA SER A 117 -3.92 18.07 -10.76
C SER A 117 -3.38 19.48 -10.59
N ASP A 118 -3.93 20.23 -9.63
CA ASP A 118 -3.60 21.65 -9.42
C ASP A 118 -2.22 21.87 -8.78
N CYS A 119 -1.60 20.80 -8.30
CA CYS A 119 -0.31 20.85 -7.64
C CYS A 119 0.76 19.97 -8.31
N LEU A 120 0.53 19.43 -9.50
CA LEU A 120 1.41 18.48 -10.18
C LEU A 120 2.88 18.96 -10.25
N PHE A 121 3.10 20.24 -10.47
CA PHE A 121 4.46 20.82 -10.54
C PHE A 121 4.85 21.61 -9.29
N LYS A 122 4.02 21.60 -8.22
CA LYS A 122 4.40 22.19 -6.93
C LYS A 122 5.37 21.29 -6.17
N GLY A 123 6.29 21.88 -5.43
CA GLY A 123 7.22 21.14 -4.56
C GLY A 123 6.48 20.40 -3.45
N ALA A 124 6.90 19.18 -3.16
CA ALA A 124 6.25 18.34 -2.16
C ALA A 124 6.27 18.95 -0.74
N ALA A 125 7.26 19.81 -0.44
CA ALA A 125 7.33 20.53 0.83
C ALA A 125 6.14 21.49 1.06
N SER A 126 5.49 21.99 0.00
CA SER A 126 4.40 22.96 0.09
C SER A 126 3.01 22.30 0.21
N LEU A 127 2.93 20.97 0.21
CA LEU A 127 1.70 20.21 0.24
C LEU A 127 1.19 19.97 1.67
N SER A 128 -0.13 19.85 1.82
CA SER A 128 -0.72 19.33 3.07
C SER A 128 -0.34 17.86 3.29
N GLY A 129 -0.43 17.36 4.53
CA GLY A 129 -0.13 15.97 4.87
C GLY A 129 -0.93 14.96 4.01
N GLY A 130 -2.22 15.20 3.81
CA GLY A 130 -3.06 14.36 2.95
C GLY A 130 -2.64 14.41 1.47
N GLN A 131 -2.22 15.58 0.96
CA GLN A 131 -1.66 15.66 -0.39
C GLN A 131 -0.34 14.88 -0.50
N GLN A 132 0.55 15.00 0.49
CA GLN A 132 1.81 14.25 0.53
C GLN A 132 1.55 12.74 0.54
N GLN A 133 0.57 12.26 1.32
CA GLN A 133 0.19 10.85 1.34
C GLN A 133 -0.32 10.40 -0.04
N ARG A 134 -1.17 11.19 -0.71
CA ARG A 134 -1.62 10.87 -2.07
C ARG A 134 -0.48 10.89 -3.10
N VAL A 135 0.55 11.70 -2.93
CA VAL A 135 1.76 11.66 -3.76
C VAL A 135 2.53 10.35 -3.55
N ALA A 136 2.71 9.92 -2.30
CA ALA A 136 3.35 8.63 -2.00
C ALA A 136 2.56 7.45 -2.57
N LEU A 137 1.23 7.48 -2.44
CA LEU A 137 0.33 6.52 -3.08
C LEU A 137 0.51 6.54 -4.60
N GLY A 138 0.52 7.73 -5.22
CA GLY A 138 0.74 7.88 -6.66
C GLY A 138 2.07 7.30 -7.13
N ARG A 139 3.14 7.46 -6.35
CA ARG A 139 4.44 6.86 -6.64
C ARG A 139 4.37 5.33 -6.60
N ALA A 140 3.68 4.75 -5.61
CA ALA A 140 3.51 3.31 -5.50
C ALA A 140 2.66 2.76 -6.66
N LEU A 141 1.54 3.39 -6.99
CA LEU A 141 0.68 3.01 -8.12
C LEU A 141 1.41 3.13 -9.46
N PHE A 142 2.25 4.15 -9.62
CA PHE A 142 3.01 4.37 -10.85
C PHE A 142 4.07 3.28 -11.12
N GLN A 143 4.49 2.50 -10.12
CA GLN A 143 5.35 1.33 -10.32
C GLN A 143 4.71 0.30 -11.26
N ASN A 144 3.38 0.25 -11.33
CA ASN A 144 2.61 -0.66 -12.18
C ASN A 144 3.00 -2.14 -11.95
N LYS A 145 3.00 -2.56 -10.68
CA LYS A 145 3.28 -3.94 -10.24
C LYS A 145 1.97 -4.73 -10.12
N THR A 146 2.04 -6.05 -10.09
CA THR A 146 0.85 -6.92 -10.00
C THR A 146 0.23 -6.97 -8.61
N VAL A 147 1.05 -6.78 -7.58
CA VAL A 147 0.65 -6.78 -6.18
C VAL A 147 0.82 -5.38 -5.57
N PHE A 148 -0.19 -4.92 -4.86
CA PHE A 148 -0.12 -3.68 -4.08
C PHE A 148 -0.13 -3.99 -2.59
N LEU A 149 0.83 -3.45 -1.87
CA LEU A 149 0.94 -3.50 -0.42
C LEU A 149 0.77 -2.08 0.13
N GLY A 150 -0.25 -1.84 0.96
CA GLY A 150 -0.54 -0.52 1.51
C GLY A 150 -0.57 -0.51 3.03
N ASP A 151 0.29 0.30 3.64
CA ASP A 151 0.26 0.55 5.09
C ASP A 151 -0.50 1.85 5.35
N GLU A 152 -1.78 1.73 5.65
CA GLU A 152 -2.73 2.84 5.87
C GLU A 152 -2.78 3.86 4.72
N PRO A 153 -2.93 3.41 3.45
CA PRO A 153 -2.74 4.28 2.29
C PRO A 153 -3.77 5.40 2.17
N VAL A 154 -4.87 5.34 2.94
CA VAL A 154 -5.98 6.30 2.90
C VAL A 154 -6.27 6.95 4.26
N SER A 155 -5.37 6.88 5.24
CA SER A 155 -5.62 7.34 6.62
C SER A 155 -5.71 8.87 6.79
N ALA A 156 -5.14 9.65 5.87
CA ALA A 156 -5.09 11.12 5.97
C ALA A 156 -6.09 11.84 5.03
N VAL A 157 -7.14 11.14 4.60
CA VAL A 157 -8.22 11.71 3.77
C VAL A 157 -9.59 11.44 4.41
N ASP A 158 -10.60 12.21 4.02
CA ASP A 158 -11.97 11.99 4.47
C ASP A 158 -12.54 10.66 3.95
N GLU A 159 -13.68 10.24 4.51
CA GLU A 159 -14.29 8.94 4.24
C GLU A 159 -14.65 8.76 2.75
N ILE A 160 -15.27 9.76 2.12
CA ILE A 160 -15.69 9.70 0.70
C ILE A 160 -14.45 9.56 -0.19
N GLN A 161 -13.40 10.32 0.09
CA GLN A 161 -12.16 10.27 -0.66
C GLN A 161 -11.41 8.95 -0.42
N SER A 162 -11.48 8.39 0.81
CA SER A 162 -10.91 7.08 1.14
C SER A 162 -11.53 5.97 0.31
N GLU A 163 -12.86 5.95 0.17
CA GLU A 163 -13.56 4.97 -0.67
C GLU A 163 -13.13 5.06 -2.13
N THR A 164 -13.15 6.27 -2.71
CA THR A 164 -12.73 6.49 -4.10
C THR A 164 -11.29 6.02 -4.36
N LEU A 165 -10.38 6.30 -3.43
CA LEU A 165 -8.98 5.87 -3.55
C LEU A 165 -8.85 4.35 -3.42
N LEU A 166 -9.61 3.70 -2.52
CA LEU A 166 -9.62 2.25 -2.39
C LEU A 166 -10.17 1.58 -3.65
N GLU A 167 -11.28 2.06 -4.21
CA GLU A 167 -11.82 1.57 -5.50
C GLU A 167 -10.75 1.64 -6.60
N PHE A 168 -10.03 2.75 -6.66
CA PHE A 168 -8.95 2.90 -7.63
C PHE A 168 -7.81 1.90 -7.40
N ILE A 169 -7.34 1.73 -6.16
CA ILE A 169 -6.30 0.74 -5.80
C ILE A 169 -6.75 -0.69 -6.16
N MET A 170 -8.00 -1.04 -5.80
CA MET A 170 -8.57 -2.38 -6.03
C MET A 170 -8.71 -2.69 -7.53
N SER A 171 -9.05 -1.70 -8.35
CA SER A 171 -9.18 -1.86 -9.80
C SER A 171 -7.83 -1.91 -10.52
N ALA A 172 -6.83 -1.21 -10.00
CA ALA A 172 -5.50 -1.08 -10.62
C ALA A 172 -4.60 -2.30 -10.44
N HIS A 173 -4.85 -3.14 -9.42
CA HIS A 173 -3.97 -4.26 -9.07
C HIS A 173 -4.73 -5.57 -8.94
N GLN A 174 -4.11 -6.67 -9.37
CA GLN A 174 -4.71 -8.01 -9.27
C GLN A 174 -4.81 -8.46 -7.81
N THR A 175 -3.74 -8.31 -7.03
CA THR A 175 -3.66 -8.68 -5.62
C THR A 175 -3.41 -7.43 -4.79
N VAL A 176 -4.17 -7.25 -3.72
CA VAL A 176 -4.05 -6.07 -2.84
C VAL A 176 -4.06 -6.51 -1.38
N ILE A 177 -3.09 -6.03 -0.62
CA ILE A 177 -2.98 -6.31 0.82
C ILE A 177 -2.82 -4.96 1.53
N LEU A 178 -3.79 -4.63 2.38
CA LEU A 178 -3.86 -3.34 3.04
C LEU A 178 -3.90 -3.49 4.55
N ALA A 179 -3.00 -2.82 5.26
CA ALA A 179 -3.23 -2.54 6.68
C ALA A 179 -4.24 -1.39 6.77
N LEU A 180 -5.35 -1.63 7.43
CA LEU A 180 -6.42 -0.66 7.61
C LEU A 180 -6.77 -0.49 9.10
N HIS A 181 -7.27 0.69 9.47
CA HIS A 181 -7.86 0.96 10.78
C HIS A 181 -9.39 0.84 10.77
N SER A 182 -10.01 1.19 9.65
CA SER A 182 -11.47 1.13 9.51
C SER A 182 -11.91 -0.30 9.21
N ILE A 183 -12.66 -0.87 10.14
CA ILE A 183 -13.32 -2.17 9.97
C ILE A 183 -14.33 -2.12 8.81
N ASP A 184 -15.06 -1.01 8.69
CA ASP A 184 -16.09 -0.86 7.66
C ASP A 184 -15.48 -0.87 6.24
N LEU A 185 -14.35 -0.16 6.05
CA LEU A 185 -13.63 -0.20 4.78
C LEU A 185 -13.06 -1.60 4.49
N ALA A 186 -12.54 -2.30 5.52
CA ALA A 186 -12.05 -3.65 5.36
C ALA A 186 -13.16 -4.62 4.92
N LEU A 187 -14.33 -4.57 5.57
CA LEU A 187 -15.48 -5.42 5.24
C LEU A 187 -16.07 -5.11 3.85
N ARG A 188 -15.98 -3.86 3.41
CA ARG A 188 -16.56 -3.43 2.13
C ARG A 188 -15.66 -3.72 0.93
N PHE A 189 -14.34 -3.59 1.10
CA PHE A 189 -13.39 -3.60 -0.02
C PHE A 189 -12.54 -4.86 -0.11
N CYS A 190 -12.48 -5.69 0.94
CA CYS A 190 -11.62 -6.85 0.97
C CYS A 190 -12.40 -8.16 1.05
N ASP A 191 -11.84 -9.21 0.45
CA ASP A 191 -12.46 -10.55 0.42
C ASP A 191 -12.03 -11.41 1.61
N ARG A 192 -10.89 -11.07 2.24
CA ARG A 192 -10.28 -11.81 3.34
C ARG A 192 -9.72 -10.86 4.39
N ILE A 193 -9.88 -11.23 5.64
CA ILE A 193 -9.37 -10.47 6.79
C ILE A 193 -8.30 -11.29 7.48
N ILE A 194 -7.15 -10.67 7.73
CA ILE A 194 -6.10 -11.17 8.62
C ILE A 194 -6.08 -10.27 9.85
N GLY A 195 -6.48 -10.80 10.99
CA GLY A 195 -6.49 -10.11 12.28
C GLY A 195 -5.22 -10.41 13.07
N LEU A 196 -4.47 -9.35 13.42
CA LEU A 196 -3.26 -9.46 14.24
C LEU A 196 -3.53 -9.00 15.67
N LYS A 197 -3.12 -9.82 16.64
CA LYS A 197 -3.19 -9.52 18.07
C LYS A 197 -1.97 -10.09 18.79
N ASN A 198 -1.34 -9.29 19.65
CA ASN A 198 -0.20 -9.70 20.48
C ASN A 198 0.96 -10.36 19.70
N GLY A 199 1.21 -9.93 18.47
CA GLY A 199 2.28 -10.49 17.65
C GLY A 199 1.96 -11.85 17.02
N GLU A 200 0.70 -12.20 16.88
CA GLU A 200 0.22 -13.45 16.25
C GLU A 200 -0.94 -13.18 15.29
N ILE A 201 -1.21 -14.12 14.39
CA ILE A 201 -2.42 -14.13 13.58
C ILE A 201 -3.53 -14.76 14.42
N GLU A 202 -4.41 -13.92 14.94
CA GLU A 202 -5.57 -14.32 15.75
C GLU A 202 -6.75 -14.77 14.86
N LEU A 203 -6.88 -14.17 13.68
CA LEU A 203 -7.94 -14.43 12.74
C LEU A 203 -7.41 -14.45 11.32
N ASP A 204 -7.83 -15.42 10.53
CA ASP A 204 -7.60 -15.48 9.09
C ASP A 204 -8.82 -16.13 8.43
N CYS A 205 -9.72 -15.33 7.85
CA CYS A 205 -10.97 -15.83 7.31
C CYS A 205 -11.49 -14.97 6.15
N PRO A 206 -12.34 -15.54 5.29
CA PRO A 206 -13.11 -14.76 4.32
C PRO A 206 -13.96 -13.70 5.02
N THR A 207 -14.06 -12.51 4.41
CA THR A 207 -14.80 -11.36 4.97
C THR A 207 -16.27 -11.72 5.27
N ARG A 208 -16.90 -12.55 4.45
CA ARG A 208 -18.29 -13.03 4.64
C ARG A 208 -18.50 -13.91 5.87
N GLU A 209 -17.43 -14.43 6.47
CA GLU A 209 -17.47 -15.34 7.63
C GLU A 209 -17.18 -14.62 8.95
N THR A 210 -17.04 -13.31 8.93
CA THR A 210 -16.80 -12.48 10.12
C THR A 210 -17.76 -11.30 10.19
N SER A 211 -17.81 -10.64 11.34
CA SER A 211 -18.64 -9.47 11.60
C SER A 211 -17.82 -8.32 12.18
N ALA A 212 -18.35 -7.10 12.08
CA ALA A 212 -17.71 -5.93 12.69
C ALA A 212 -17.52 -6.09 14.20
N GLU A 213 -18.43 -6.80 14.89
CA GLU A 213 -18.34 -7.06 16.32
C GLU A 213 -17.16 -7.98 16.67
N GLN A 214 -16.99 -9.08 15.91
CA GLN A 214 -15.85 -9.99 16.07
C GLN A 214 -14.52 -9.27 15.79
N LEU A 215 -14.47 -8.43 14.75
CA LEU A 215 -13.27 -7.69 14.40
C LEU A 215 -12.91 -6.63 15.46
N ARG A 216 -13.89 -6.04 16.15
CA ARG A 216 -13.63 -5.11 17.27
C ARG A 216 -12.88 -5.80 18.41
N ALA A 217 -13.04 -7.11 18.60
CA ALA A 217 -12.31 -7.86 19.63
C ALA A 217 -10.78 -7.84 19.42
N LEU A 218 -10.29 -7.63 18.18
CA LEU A 218 -8.87 -7.44 17.89
C LEU A 218 -8.29 -6.16 18.53
N TYR A 219 -9.16 -5.22 18.90
CA TYR A 219 -8.80 -3.92 19.50
C TYR A 219 -9.06 -3.84 21.00
N LEU A 220 -9.57 -4.91 21.57
CA LEU A 220 -9.74 -5.04 23.03
C LEU A 220 -8.51 -5.75 23.63
N ASP A 221 -8.23 -5.45 24.93
CA ASP A 221 -7.15 -6.11 25.68
C ASP A 221 -7.52 -7.53 26.09
#